data_227ae510978241de29f3046445425a8f
#
_entry.id   227ae510978241de29f3046445425a8f
#
_cell.length_a   1.000
_cell.length_b   1.000
_cell.length_c   1.000
_cell.angle_alpha   90.00
_cell.angle_beta   90.00
_cell.angle_gamma   90.00
#
_symmetry.space_group_name_H-M   'P 1'
#
loop_
_entity.id
_entity.type
_entity.pdbx_description
1 polymer ?
#
loop_
_entity_poly.entity_id
_entity_poly.type
_entity_poly.pdbx_seq_one_letter_code
_entity_poly.pdbx_strand_id
1 'polypeptide(L)' 'MATKLRMTWTRSGIGLPKDQKATVRALGLRRLHQTVEHDDTRAVRGMILTVRHLVEVEETGD' A
#
# COMPACT_ATOMS: atom_id res chain seq x y z
N MET A 1 11.56 10.17 -13.89
CA MET A 1 10.59 9.11 -13.74
C MET A 1 10.36 8.80 -12.28
N ALA A 2 9.14 8.55 -11.92
CA ALA A 2 8.86 8.15 -10.55
C ALA A 2 9.49 6.79 -10.31
N THR A 3 10.26 6.67 -9.26
CA THR A 3 10.96 5.45 -8.94
C THR A 3 10.43 4.81 -7.67
N LYS A 4 9.65 5.55 -6.91
CA LYS A 4 9.14 5.06 -5.64
C LYS A 4 7.68 5.40 -5.49
N LEU A 5 6.98 4.54 -4.77
CA LEU A 5 5.58 4.75 -4.41
C LEU A 5 5.50 4.83 -2.89
N ARG A 6 4.90 5.90 -2.42
CA ARG A 6 4.64 6.08 -0.99
C ARG A 6 3.18 5.78 -0.74
N MET A 7 2.91 4.92 0.20
CA MET A 7 1.53 4.58 0.52
C MET A 7 1.29 4.74 2.01
N THR A 8 0.12 5.29 2.32
CA THR A 8 -0.32 5.50 3.68
C THR A 8 -1.64 4.78 3.89
N TRP A 9 -1.73 4.00 4.95
CA TRP A 9 -2.95 3.29 5.28
C TRP A 9 -3.92 4.27 5.92
N THR A 10 -4.98 4.64 5.19
CA THR A 10 -5.90 5.68 5.62
C THR A 10 -7.23 5.16 6.13
N ARG A 11 -7.57 3.91 5.85
CA ARG A 11 -8.85 3.35 6.26
C ARG A 11 -8.67 2.15 7.16
N SER A 12 -9.58 2.03 8.13
CA SER A 12 -9.54 0.92 9.09
C SER A 12 -9.59 -0.42 8.37
N GLY A 13 -8.83 -1.38 8.90
CA GLY A 13 -8.80 -2.73 8.39
C GLY A 13 -9.83 -3.66 9.02
N ILE A 14 -10.77 -3.13 9.78
CA ILE A 14 -11.79 -3.96 10.43
C ILE A 14 -12.67 -4.60 9.35
N GLY A 15 -12.78 -5.93 9.42
CA GLY A 15 -13.61 -6.65 8.49
C GLY A 15 -12.99 -6.91 7.14
N LEU A 16 -11.69 -6.67 6.98
CA LEU A 16 -11.00 -6.94 5.72
C LEU A 16 -10.93 -8.45 5.45
N PRO A 17 -11.12 -8.85 4.19
CA PRO A 17 -10.83 -10.23 3.79
C PRO A 17 -9.37 -10.58 4.06
N LYS A 18 -9.12 -11.87 4.27
CA LYS A 18 -7.76 -12.34 4.56
C LYS A 18 -6.77 -11.94 3.48
N ASP A 19 -7.20 -12.01 2.21
CA ASP A 19 -6.32 -11.69 1.09
C ASP A 19 -5.85 -10.23 1.13
N GLN A 20 -6.77 -9.32 1.42
CA GLN A 20 -6.43 -7.92 1.51
C GLN A 20 -5.55 -7.64 2.72
N LYS A 21 -5.86 -8.28 3.83
CA LYS A 21 -5.05 -8.17 5.03
C LYS A 21 -3.62 -8.63 4.78
N ALA A 22 -3.47 -9.75 4.10
CA ALA A 22 -2.16 -10.28 3.76
C ALA A 22 -1.41 -9.32 2.83
N THR A 23 -2.10 -8.73 1.87
CA THR A 23 -1.48 -7.78 0.95
C THR A 23 -1.01 -6.52 1.66
N VAL A 24 -1.83 -5.98 2.55
CA VAL A 24 -1.44 -4.81 3.34
C VAL A 24 -0.21 -5.12 4.18
N ARG A 25 -0.19 -6.29 4.78
CA ARG A 25 0.94 -6.71 5.59
C ARG A 25 2.20 -6.92 4.75
N ALA A 26 2.04 -7.47 3.55
CA ALA A 26 3.15 -7.67 2.63
C ALA A 26 3.76 -6.35 2.19
N LEU A 27 2.95 -5.29 2.12
CA LEU A 27 3.43 -3.96 1.81
C LEU A 27 4.17 -3.31 2.99
N GLY A 28 4.11 -3.92 4.16
CA GLY A 28 4.77 -3.40 5.34
C GLY A 28 3.90 -2.53 6.22
N LEU A 29 2.63 -2.39 5.88
CA LEU A 29 1.69 -1.59 6.65
C LEU A 29 1.10 -2.44 7.76
N ARG A 30 1.25 -2.00 8.99
CA ARG A 30 0.74 -2.72 10.15
C ARG A 30 -0.20 -1.89 11.00
N ARG A 31 -0.20 -0.58 10.81
CA ARG A 31 -1.01 0.35 11.59
C ARG A 31 -1.72 1.31 10.67
N LEU A 32 -2.87 1.76 11.13
CA LEU A 32 -3.55 2.86 10.48
C LEU A 32 -2.66 4.10 10.50
N HIS A 33 -2.66 4.83 9.40
CA HIS A 33 -1.86 6.04 9.20
C HIS A 33 -0.36 5.80 9.09
N GLN A 34 0.06 4.55 9.04
CA GLN A 34 1.46 4.25 8.76
C GLN A 34 1.76 4.49 7.29
N THR A 35 2.94 5.04 7.04
CA THR A 35 3.39 5.31 5.67
C THR A 35 4.62 4.46 5.36
N VAL A 36 4.64 3.87 4.18
CA VAL A 36 5.81 3.11 3.71
C VAL A 36 6.12 3.51 2.28
N GLU A 37 7.37 3.30 1.88
CA GLU A 37 7.81 3.51 0.50
C GLU A 37 8.28 2.20 -0.09
N HIS A 38 7.95 2.00 -1.35
CA HIS A 38 8.39 0.83 -2.10
C HIS A 38 8.83 1.27 -3.48
N ASP A 39 9.70 0.47 -4.08
CA ASP A 39 10.07 0.70 -5.47
C ASP A 39 8.86 0.52 -6.37
N ASP A 40 8.82 1.29 -7.43
CA ASP A 40 7.74 1.20 -8.40
C ASP A 40 7.96 -0.01 -9.30
N THR A 41 7.51 -1.15 -8.84
CA THR A 41 7.59 -2.40 -9.58
C THR A 41 6.21 -2.90 -9.92
N ARG A 42 6.15 -3.80 -10.91
CA ARG A 42 4.88 -4.39 -11.30
C ARG A 42 4.23 -5.14 -10.14
N ALA A 43 5.03 -5.85 -9.35
CA ALA A 43 4.52 -6.60 -8.20
C ALA A 43 3.89 -5.68 -7.18
N VAL A 44 4.57 -4.57 -6.86
CA VAL A 44 4.05 -3.60 -5.90
C VAL A 44 2.77 -2.95 -6.44
N ARG A 45 2.76 -2.60 -7.71
CA ARG A 45 1.55 -2.00 -8.31
C ARG A 45 0.36 -2.95 -8.25
N GLY A 46 0.60 -4.24 -8.46
CA GLY A 46 -0.46 -5.24 -8.35
C GLY A 46 -1.03 -5.33 -6.95
N MET A 47 -0.17 -5.30 -5.94
CA MET A 47 -0.59 -5.31 -4.56
C MET A 47 -1.39 -4.05 -4.22
N ILE A 48 -0.94 -2.90 -4.70
CA ILE A 48 -1.62 -1.64 -4.45
C ILE A 48 -3.03 -1.66 -5.03
N LEU A 49 -3.19 -2.20 -6.24
CA LEU A 49 -4.51 -2.28 -6.87
C LEU A 49 -5.50 -3.08 -6.03
N THR A 50 -5.02 -4.09 -5.31
CA THR A 50 -5.86 -4.91 -4.46
C THR A 50 -6.40 -4.14 -3.25
N VAL A 51 -5.60 -3.21 -2.73
CA VAL A 51 -5.93 -2.51 -1.48
C VAL A 51 -6.03 -0.99 -1.66
N ARG A 52 -6.11 -0.52 -2.90
CA ARG A 52 -6.12 0.94 -3.17
C ARG A 52 -7.25 1.68 -2.47
N HIS A 53 -8.33 1.00 -2.16
CA HIS A 53 -9.46 1.61 -1.45
C HIS A 53 -9.17 1.81 0.04
N LEU A 54 -8.06 1.28 0.52
CA LEU A 54 -7.68 1.36 1.93
C LEU A 54 -6.48 2.26 2.15
N VAL A 55 -5.73 2.56 1.10
CA VAL A 55 -4.49 3.32 1.21
C VAL A 55 -4.48 4.46 0.22
N GLU A 56 -3.72 5.49 0.55
CA GLU A 56 -3.42 6.57 -0.38
C GLU A 56 -2.03 6.34 -0.93
N VAL A 57 -1.89 6.51 -2.23
CA VAL A 57 -0.63 6.26 -2.91
C VAL A 57 -0.15 7.55 -3.55
N GLU A 58 1.11 7.87 -3.33
CA GLU A 58 1.80 9.00 -3.94
C GLU A 58 3.00 8.50 -4.71
N GLU A 59 3.18 9.01 -5.91
CA GLU A 59 4.40 8.75 -6.63
C GLU A 59 5.45 9.74 -6.16
N THR A 60 6.59 9.21 -5.70
CA THR A 60 7.71 10.06 -5.30
C THR A 60 8.83 9.80 -6.28
N GLY A 61 9.21 10.84 -6.99
CA GLY A 61 10.35 10.77 -7.89
C GLY A 61 11.57 11.36 -7.23
N ASP A 62 12.67 11.07 -7.76
CA ASP A 62 13.92 11.70 -7.34
C ASP A 62 14.09 13.07 -7.96
#